data_f87e5e6c22adade733c23106434b3d75
#
_entry.id   f87e5e6c22adade733c23106434b3d75
#
_cell.length_a   1.000
_cell.length_b   1.000
_cell.length_c   1.000
_cell.angle_alpha   90.00
_cell.angle_beta   90.00
_cell.angle_gamma   90.00
#
_symmetry.space_group_name_H-M   'P 1'
#
loop_
_entity.id
_entity.type
_entity.pdbx_description
1 polymer ?
#
loop_
_entity_poly.entity_id
_entity_poly.type
_entity_poly.pdbx_seq_one_letter_code
_entity_poly.pdbx_strand_id
1 'polypeptide(L)'
;LKKMSIALALVLALTGCQATQRQNATTGEYETNSTTQGALIGAIAGAAIGLATGDNAKERRKHALIGAAAGGATGAGVGYYFDQQEAELRRALLNSGVQVQRVGENQLLLRMENGIGFSSSSYQLDASIHNTLRGVARILVEYPDTSLVIDGYTDSTGSESYNQTLSERRAESVRQFLVSQKVAPGRAIARGYGERNPICSNQTSEVVLATAVLKSRSCH
;
A
#
# COMPACT_ATOMS: atom_id res chain seq x y z
N LEU A 1 -17.19 -43.38 8.69
CA LEU A 1 -17.31 -41.96 9.06
C LEU A 1 -15.93 -41.31 9.29
N LYS A 2 -15.00 -41.85 10.11
CA LYS A 2 -13.67 -41.29 10.36
C LYS A 2 -12.78 -41.15 9.11
N LYS A 3 -12.84 -42.12 8.18
CA LYS A 3 -12.03 -42.10 6.94
C LYS A 3 -12.55 -41.07 5.93
N MET A 4 -13.85 -40.79 5.90
CA MET A 4 -14.44 -39.75 5.05
C MET A 4 -14.10 -38.34 5.54
N SER A 5 -14.02 -38.13 6.86
CA SER A 5 -13.63 -36.84 7.46
C SER A 5 -12.18 -36.46 7.16
N ILE A 6 -11.26 -37.45 7.13
CA ILE A 6 -9.85 -37.24 6.80
C ILE A 6 -9.67 -36.89 5.31
N ALA A 7 -10.41 -37.57 4.43
CA ALA A 7 -10.37 -37.29 2.99
C ALA A 7 -10.91 -35.87 2.67
N LEU A 8 -11.99 -35.44 3.32
CA LEU A 8 -12.55 -34.09 3.14
C LEU A 8 -11.59 -33.02 3.66
N ALA A 9 -10.91 -33.25 4.78
CA ALA A 9 -9.90 -32.32 5.31
C ALA A 9 -8.67 -32.22 4.38
N LEU A 10 -8.26 -33.32 3.74
CA LEU A 10 -7.13 -33.33 2.81
C LEU A 10 -7.45 -32.58 1.50
N VAL A 11 -8.68 -32.70 0.99
CA VAL A 11 -9.12 -31.98 -0.22
C VAL A 11 -9.20 -30.46 0.06
N LEU A 12 -9.66 -30.05 1.23
CA LEU A 12 -9.69 -28.63 1.62
C LEU A 12 -8.26 -28.05 1.78
N ALA A 13 -7.28 -28.85 2.19
CA ALA A 13 -5.89 -28.40 2.29
C ALA A 13 -5.24 -28.21 0.90
N LEU A 14 -5.60 -29.02 -0.10
CA LEU A 14 -5.03 -28.91 -1.46
C LEU A 14 -5.61 -27.75 -2.28
N THR A 15 -6.87 -27.38 -2.06
CA THR A 15 -7.49 -26.22 -2.74
C THR A 15 -7.10 -24.88 -2.10
N GLY A 16 -6.62 -24.90 -0.85
CA GLY A 16 -6.19 -23.68 -0.13
C GLY A 16 -4.92 -23.03 -0.68
N CYS A 17 -4.01 -23.83 -1.27
CA CYS A 17 -2.71 -23.30 -1.73
C CYS A 17 -2.80 -22.30 -2.90
N GLN A 18 -3.78 -22.42 -3.78
CA GLN A 18 -3.94 -21.48 -4.92
C GLN A 18 -4.59 -20.15 -4.51
N ALA A 19 -5.39 -20.15 -3.45
CA ALA A 19 -6.04 -18.93 -2.96
C ALA A 19 -5.12 -18.03 -2.13
N THR A 20 -3.94 -18.54 -1.73
CA THR A 20 -3.00 -17.82 -0.86
C THR A 20 -1.91 -17.07 -1.62
N GLN A 21 -1.78 -17.31 -2.92
CA GLN A 21 -0.76 -16.70 -3.77
C GLN A 21 -1.39 -15.80 -4.83
N ARG A 22 -0.70 -14.72 -5.15
CA ARG A 22 -0.99 -13.86 -6.28
C ARG A 22 0.27 -13.72 -7.14
N GLN A 23 0.08 -13.52 -8.42
CA GLN A 23 1.18 -13.20 -9.31
C GLN A 23 1.52 -11.71 -9.21
N ASN A 24 2.77 -11.38 -8.91
CA ASN A 24 3.26 -10.02 -8.97
C ASN A 24 3.22 -9.55 -10.43
N ALA A 25 2.45 -8.51 -10.71
CA ALA A 25 2.26 -8.03 -12.08
C ALA A 25 3.53 -7.38 -12.67
N THR A 26 4.54 -7.06 -11.83
CA THR A 26 5.78 -6.44 -12.26
C THR A 26 6.88 -7.48 -12.50
N THR A 27 7.00 -8.50 -11.63
CA THR A 27 8.05 -9.52 -11.71
C THR A 27 7.56 -10.83 -12.31
N GLY A 28 6.25 -11.06 -12.35
CA GLY A 28 5.66 -12.32 -12.77
C GLY A 28 5.77 -13.44 -11.73
N GLU A 29 6.47 -13.20 -10.61
CA GLU A 29 6.65 -14.19 -9.54
C GLU A 29 5.39 -14.33 -8.68
N TYR A 30 5.20 -15.53 -8.11
CA TYR A 30 4.11 -15.77 -7.16
C TYR A 30 4.53 -15.34 -5.76
N GLU A 31 3.75 -14.46 -5.16
CA GLU A 31 3.91 -14.01 -3.78
C GLU A 31 2.64 -14.29 -2.96
N THR A 32 2.80 -14.45 -1.64
CA THR A 32 1.66 -14.63 -0.74
C THR A 32 0.83 -13.33 -0.71
N ASN A 33 -0.49 -13.43 -0.87
CA ASN A 33 -1.36 -12.27 -0.82
C ASN A 33 -1.43 -11.67 0.60
N SER A 34 -1.74 -10.37 0.71
CA SER A 34 -1.76 -9.66 1.99
C SER A 34 -2.86 -10.13 2.92
N THR A 35 -3.96 -10.64 2.38
CA THR A 35 -5.03 -11.27 3.17
C THR A 35 -4.49 -12.45 3.98
N THR A 36 -3.70 -13.32 3.34
CA THR A 36 -3.10 -14.49 4.01
C THR A 36 -2.00 -14.08 4.99
N GLN A 37 -1.15 -13.13 4.60
CA GLN A 37 -0.09 -12.62 5.49
C GLN A 37 -0.70 -11.94 6.71
N GLY A 38 -1.69 -11.07 6.53
CA GLY A 38 -2.40 -10.39 7.61
C GLY A 38 -3.12 -11.39 8.53
N ALA A 39 -3.76 -12.42 7.97
CA ALA A 39 -4.40 -13.49 8.75
C ALA A 39 -3.39 -14.23 9.62
N LEU A 40 -2.22 -14.58 9.07
CA LEU A 40 -1.18 -15.30 9.80
C LEU A 40 -0.59 -14.46 10.92
N ILE A 41 -0.20 -13.22 10.65
CA ILE A 41 0.35 -12.30 11.64
C ILE A 41 -0.67 -12.00 12.74
N GLY A 42 -1.91 -11.72 12.37
CA GLY A 42 -2.99 -11.49 13.32
C GLY A 42 -3.28 -12.72 14.19
N ALA A 43 -3.24 -13.92 13.61
CA ALA A 43 -3.42 -15.16 14.35
C ALA A 43 -2.29 -15.41 15.36
N ILE A 44 -1.04 -15.18 14.97
CA ILE A 44 0.12 -15.34 15.88
C ILE A 44 0.04 -14.32 17.02
N ALA A 45 -0.21 -13.05 16.72
CA ALA A 45 -0.34 -11.99 17.72
C ALA A 45 -1.52 -12.26 18.68
N GLY A 46 -2.68 -12.63 18.13
CA GLY A 46 -3.86 -12.97 18.92
C GLY A 46 -3.66 -14.20 19.81
N ALA A 47 -2.97 -15.23 19.30
CA ALA A 47 -2.61 -16.40 20.09
C ALA A 47 -1.67 -16.05 21.27
N ALA A 48 -0.67 -15.21 21.04
CA ALA A 48 0.26 -14.77 22.08
C ALA A 48 -0.46 -13.99 23.20
N ILE A 49 -1.37 -13.08 22.84
CA ILE A 49 -2.19 -12.36 23.81
C ILE A 49 -3.10 -13.34 24.57
N GLY A 50 -3.74 -14.28 23.87
CA GLY A 50 -4.61 -15.29 24.49
C GLY A 50 -3.85 -16.18 25.47
N LEU A 51 -2.60 -16.58 25.17
CA LEU A 51 -1.74 -17.33 26.09
C LEU A 51 -1.40 -16.54 27.37
N ALA A 52 -1.26 -15.21 27.25
CA ALA A 52 -0.91 -14.36 28.38
C ALA A 52 -2.09 -14.11 29.34
N THR A 53 -3.34 -14.33 28.91
CA THR A 53 -4.56 -13.98 29.67
C THR A 53 -5.21 -15.15 30.43
N GLY A 54 -4.69 -16.38 30.28
CA GLY A 54 -5.25 -17.57 30.97
C GLY A 54 -4.59 -17.87 32.30
N ASP A 55 -5.38 -18.20 33.32
CA ASP A 55 -4.89 -18.52 34.66
C ASP A 55 -4.30 -19.94 34.78
N ASN A 56 -4.74 -20.86 33.93
CA ASN A 56 -4.26 -22.24 33.90
C ASN A 56 -4.01 -22.75 32.47
N ALA A 57 -3.33 -23.89 32.32
CA ALA A 57 -2.92 -24.43 31.03
C ALA A 57 -4.10 -24.71 30.06
N LYS A 58 -5.28 -25.07 30.58
CA LYS A 58 -6.48 -25.32 29.77
C LYS A 58 -7.08 -24.02 29.25
N GLU A 59 -7.17 -23.00 30.10
CA GLU A 59 -7.66 -21.67 29.74
C GLU A 59 -6.70 -20.96 28.79
N ARG A 60 -5.40 -21.01 29.02
CA ARG A 60 -4.38 -20.48 28.11
C ARG A 60 -4.56 -21.03 26.69
N ARG A 61 -4.75 -22.34 26.55
CA ARG A 61 -4.99 -22.96 25.23
C ARG A 61 -6.30 -22.46 24.60
N LYS A 62 -7.38 -22.36 25.39
CA LYS A 62 -8.68 -21.86 24.92
C LYS A 62 -8.58 -20.40 24.47
N HIS A 63 -7.96 -19.55 25.29
CA HIS A 63 -7.78 -18.13 24.98
C HIS A 63 -6.83 -17.93 23.79
N ALA A 64 -5.80 -18.76 23.65
CA ALA A 64 -4.92 -18.72 22.49
C ALA A 64 -5.67 -19.06 21.20
N LEU A 65 -6.55 -20.06 21.20
CA LEU A 65 -7.35 -20.41 20.02
C LEU A 65 -8.36 -19.31 19.67
N ILE A 66 -9.02 -18.72 20.67
CA ILE A 66 -9.96 -17.60 20.43
C ILE A 66 -9.20 -16.37 19.94
N GLY A 67 -8.05 -16.06 20.55
CA GLY A 67 -7.21 -14.94 20.13
C GLY A 67 -6.66 -15.12 18.73
N ALA A 68 -6.21 -16.34 18.37
CA ALA A 68 -5.75 -16.63 17.02
C ALA A 68 -6.86 -16.45 15.98
N ALA A 69 -8.06 -16.93 16.27
CA ALA A 69 -9.19 -16.79 15.35
C ALA A 69 -9.61 -15.32 15.17
N ALA A 70 -9.72 -14.57 16.27
CA ALA A 70 -10.08 -13.14 16.21
C ALA A 70 -8.98 -12.30 15.55
N GLY A 71 -7.72 -12.51 15.92
CA GLY A 71 -6.57 -11.80 15.33
C GLY A 71 -6.38 -12.14 13.85
N GLY A 72 -6.53 -13.40 13.48
CA GLY A 72 -6.47 -13.84 12.09
C GLY A 72 -7.57 -13.22 11.22
N ALA A 73 -8.80 -13.16 11.71
CA ALA A 73 -9.90 -12.52 10.99
C ALA A 73 -9.66 -11.01 10.79
N THR A 74 -9.18 -10.32 11.83
CA THR A 74 -8.86 -8.88 11.74
C THR A 74 -7.71 -8.62 10.76
N GLY A 75 -6.64 -9.41 10.86
CA GLY A 75 -5.49 -9.30 9.96
C GLY A 75 -5.84 -9.60 8.51
N ALA A 76 -6.69 -10.62 8.28
CA ALA A 76 -7.20 -10.92 6.94
C ALA A 76 -8.02 -9.77 6.36
N GLY A 77 -8.85 -9.11 7.19
CA GLY A 77 -9.65 -7.96 6.77
C GLY A 77 -8.79 -6.79 6.28
N VAL A 78 -7.73 -6.47 7.02
CA VAL A 78 -6.77 -5.44 6.61
C VAL A 78 -6.08 -5.82 5.30
N GLY A 79 -5.58 -7.06 5.20
CA GLY A 79 -4.93 -7.54 3.99
C GLY A 79 -5.85 -7.47 2.78
N TYR A 80 -7.10 -7.90 2.93
CA TYR A 80 -8.11 -7.85 1.86
C TYR A 80 -8.36 -6.43 1.37
N TYR A 81 -8.49 -5.48 2.29
CA TYR A 81 -8.67 -4.06 1.97
C TYR A 81 -7.56 -3.54 1.04
N PHE A 82 -6.28 -3.89 1.36
CA PHE A 82 -5.15 -3.51 0.52
C PHE A 82 -5.09 -4.25 -0.81
N ASP A 83 -5.42 -5.53 -0.82
CA ASP A 83 -5.43 -6.31 -2.05
C ASP A 83 -6.49 -5.76 -3.04
N GLN A 84 -7.64 -5.33 -2.54
CA GLN A 84 -8.67 -4.67 -3.36
C GLN A 84 -8.21 -3.29 -3.85
N GLN A 85 -7.67 -2.46 -2.97
CA GLN A 85 -7.16 -1.13 -3.34
C GLN A 85 -6.05 -1.24 -4.40
N GLU A 86 -5.12 -2.18 -4.26
CA GLU A 86 -4.07 -2.41 -5.25
C GLU A 86 -4.65 -2.82 -6.60
N ALA A 87 -5.60 -3.75 -6.60
CA ALA A 87 -6.24 -4.23 -7.83
C ALA A 87 -6.95 -3.09 -8.57
N GLU A 88 -7.62 -2.21 -7.85
CA GLU A 88 -8.30 -1.06 -8.43
C GLU A 88 -7.31 0.01 -8.94
N LEU A 89 -6.25 0.30 -8.17
CA LEU A 89 -5.19 1.20 -8.63
C LEU A 89 -4.54 0.68 -9.92
N ARG A 90 -4.21 -0.61 -9.99
CA ARG A 90 -3.64 -1.20 -11.21
C ARG A 90 -4.58 -1.08 -12.40
N ARG A 91 -5.89 -1.33 -12.22
CA ARG A 91 -6.88 -1.17 -13.28
C ARG A 91 -7.04 0.28 -13.74
N ALA A 92 -7.13 1.21 -12.77
CA ALA A 92 -7.32 2.62 -13.07
C ALA A 92 -6.09 3.27 -13.73
N LEU A 93 -4.90 2.72 -13.48
CA LEU A 93 -3.63 3.24 -13.95
C LEU A 93 -3.05 2.47 -15.14
N LEU A 94 -3.80 1.51 -15.69
CA LEU A 94 -3.43 0.81 -16.92
C LEU A 94 -3.16 1.85 -18.03
N ASN A 95 -2.01 1.75 -18.68
CA ASN A 95 -1.57 2.64 -19.78
C ASN A 95 -1.43 4.13 -19.41
N SER A 96 -1.36 4.46 -18.12
CA SER A 96 -1.20 5.86 -17.66
C SER A 96 0.28 6.29 -17.51
N GLY A 97 1.24 5.37 -17.69
CA GLY A 97 2.65 5.60 -17.37
C GLY A 97 2.94 5.62 -15.87
N VAL A 98 1.98 5.27 -15.01
CA VAL A 98 2.18 5.13 -13.58
C VAL A 98 2.28 3.65 -13.22
N GLN A 99 3.39 3.27 -12.60
CA GLN A 99 3.62 1.91 -12.12
C GLN A 99 3.12 1.79 -10.68
N VAL A 100 2.36 0.72 -10.39
CA VAL A 100 1.93 0.38 -9.04
C VAL A 100 2.76 -0.78 -8.54
N GLN A 101 3.59 -0.53 -7.52
CA GLN A 101 4.45 -1.52 -6.89
C GLN A 101 4.06 -1.68 -5.42
N ARG A 102 4.00 -2.91 -4.94
CA ARG A 102 3.88 -3.17 -3.51
C ARG A 102 5.27 -3.24 -2.89
N VAL A 103 5.51 -2.45 -1.84
CA VAL A 103 6.80 -2.38 -1.12
C VAL A 103 6.71 -2.91 0.31
N GLY A 104 5.58 -3.47 0.71
CA GLY A 104 5.35 -4.05 2.03
C GLY A 104 3.94 -4.61 2.15
N GLU A 105 3.61 -5.16 3.32
CA GLU A 105 2.29 -5.76 3.55
C GLU A 105 1.14 -4.78 3.34
N ASN A 106 1.35 -3.52 3.77
CA ASN A 106 0.34 -2.47 3.79
C ASN A 106 0.86 -1.18 3.13
N GLN A 107 1.74 -1.28 2.14
CA GLN A 107 2.31 -0.13 1.48
C GLN A 107 2.37 -0.33 -0.03
N LEU A 108 1.77 0.60 -0.76
CA LEU A 108 1.82 0.66 -2.21
C LEU A 108 2.65 1.88 -2.62
N LEU A 109 3.50 1.70 -3.61
CA LEU A 109 4.28 2.74 -4.25
C LEU A 109 3.73 2.96 -5.66
N LEU A 110 3.35 4.19 -5.96
CA LEU A 110 2.97 4.62 -7.30
C LEU A 110 4.11 5.46 -7.86
N ARG A 111 4.80 4.93 -8.84
CA ARG A 111 5.89 5.64 -9.50
C ARG A 111 5.41 6.23 -10.82
N MET A 112 5.56 7.53 -10.97
CA MET A 112 5.34 8.22 -12.25
C MET A 112 6.69 8.36 -12.95
N GLU A 113 6.82 7.72 -14.10
CA GLU A 113 8.05 7.82 -14.89
C GLU A 113 8.21 9.21 -15.50
N ASN A 114 9.46 9.53 -15.80
CA ASN A 114 9.97 10.79 -16.31
C ASN A 114 9.05 11.57 -17.25
N GLY A 115 8.88 12.85 -16.95
CA GLY A 115 8.23 13.80 -17.83
C GLY A 115 6.71 13.70 -17.94
N ILE A 116 6.08 12.73 -17.28
CA ILE A 116 4.64 12.47 -17.44
C ILE A 116 3.78 13.49 -16.69
N GLY A 117 4.30 14.18 -15.70
CA GLY A 117 3.49 15.07 -14.86
C GLY A 117 3.88 16.53 -14.90
N PHE A 118 5.07 16.85 -15.35
CA PHE A 118 5.63 18.21 -15.31
C PHE A 118 6.53 18.48 -16.48
N SER A 119 6.36 19.65 -17.09
CA SER A 119 7.33 20.17 -18.07
C SER A 119 8.68 20.50 -17.39
N SER A 120 9.75 20.59 -18.19
CA SER A 120 11.09 20.92 -17.67
C SER A 120 11.06 22.22 -16.87
N SER A 121 11.72 22.21 -15.70
CA SER A 121 11.77 23.34 -14.76
C SER A 121 10.42 23.88 -14.27
N SER A 122 9.33 23.16 -14.52
CA SER A 122 7.97 23.52 -14.09
C SER A 122 7.53 22.69 -12.89
N TYR A 123 6.69 23.29 -12.05
CA TYR A 123 5.92 22.64 -10.98
C TYR A 123 4.41 22.64 -11.27
N GLN A 124 3.99 23.13 -12.43
CA GLN A 124 2.61 23.06 -12.87
C GLN A 124 2.34 21.66 -13.45
N LEU A 125 1.24 21.06 -13.03
CA LEU A 125 0.81 19.77 -13.54
C LEU A 125 0.39 19.88 -15.02
N ASP A 126 0.94 19.02 -15.83
CA ASP A 126 0.51 18.91 -17.22
C ASP A 126 -0.90 18.31 -17.32
N ALA A 127 -1.67 18.77 -18.28
CA ALA A 127 -3.05 18.30 -18.46
C ALA A 127 -3.15 16.77 -18.70
N SER A 128 -2.11 16.18 -19.27
CA SER A 128 -2.00 14.74 -19.54
C SER A 128 -2.14 13.89 -18.28
N ILE A 129 -1.60 14.35 -17.13
CA ILE A 129 -1.62 13.58 -15.88
C ILE A 129 -2.94 13.75 -15.08
N HIS A 130 -3.78 14.74 -15.42
CA HIS A 130 -4.99 15.03 -14.67
C HIS A 130 -5.97 13.84 -14.60
N ASN A 131 -6.12 13.08 -15.69
CA ASN A 131 -6.99 11.90 -15.70
C ASN A 131 -6.47 10.81 -14.78
N THR A 132 -5.17 10.59 -14.80
CA THR A 132 -4.46 9.64 -13.94
C THR A 132 -4.62 10.00 -12.47
N LEU A 133 -4.35 11.24 -12.10
CA LEU A 133 -4.49 11.72 -10.73
C LEU A 133 -5.96 11.72 -10.25
N ARG A 134 -6.95 11.96 -11.14
CA ARG A 134 -8.38 11.76 -10.80
C ARG A 134 -8.69 10.29 -10.50
N GLY A 135 -8.11 9.35 -11.26
CA GLY A 135 -8.24 7.92 -10.97
C GLY A 135 -7.69 7.57 -9.58
N VAL A 136 -6.50 8.04 -9.26
CA VAL A 136 -5.89 7.87 -7.92
C VAL A 136 -6.76 8.51 -6.83
N ALA A 137 -7.21 9.75 -7.03
CA ALA A 137 -8.03 10.45 -6.05
C ALA A 137 -9.34 9.70 -5.76
N ARG A 138 -10.02 9.19 -6.80
CA ARG A 138 -11.25 8.40 -6.64
C ARG A 138 -11.02 7.20 -5.73
N ILE A 139 -9.96 6.45 -5.95
CA ILE A 139 -9.64 5.28 -5.15
C ILE A 139 -9.29 5.69 -3.71
N LEU A 140 -8.52 6.77 -3.51
CA LEU A 140 -8.23 7.27 -2.17
C LEU A 140 -9.48 7.77 -1.43
N VAL A 141 -10.49 8.26 -2.12
CA VAL A 141 -11.78 8.61 -1.51
C VAL A 141 -12.59 7.37 -1.14
N GLU A 142 -12.55 6.33 -1.97
CA GLU A 142 -13.23 5.06 -1.73
C GLU A 142 -12.58 4.25 -0.58
N TYR A 143 -11.26 4.38 -0.42
CA TYR A 143 -10.47 3.74 0.63
C TYR A 143 -10.02 4.78 1.69
N PRO A 144 -10.88 5.18 2.64
CA PRO A 144 -10.63 6.32 3.53
C PRO A 144 -9.54 6.08 4.57
N ASP A 145 -9.23 4.82 4.91
CA ASP A 145 -8.24 4.47 5.93
C ASP A 145 -6.79 4.51 5.44
N THR A 146 -6.57 4.88 4.17
CA THR A 146 -5.25 4.98 3.57
C THR A 146 -4.73 6.41 3.61
N SER A 147 -3.50 6.62 4.08
CA SER A 147 -2.77 7.89 3.92
C SER A 147 -1.85 7.85 2.71
N LEU A 148 -1.49 9.03 2.20
CA LEU A 148 -0.63 9.20 1.05
C LEU A 148 0.57 10.08 1.41
N VAL A 149 1.76 9.63 1.06
CA VAL A 149 2.97 10.45 1.06
C VAL A 149 3.36 10.70 -0.40
N ILE A 150 3.63 11.92 -0.74
CA ILE A 150 3.98 12.38 -2.08
C ILE A 150 5.41 12.88 -2.02
N ASP A 151 6.34 12.10 -2.53
CA ASP A 151 7.76 12.41 -2.53
C ASP A 151 8.17 12.91 -3.92
N GLY A 152 8.66 14.14 -3.99
CA GLY A 152 9.16 14.77 -5.21
C GLY A 152 10.67 14.68 -5.29
N TYR A 153 11.17 14.36 -6.50
CA TYR A 153 12.60 14.31 -6.82
C TYR A 153 12.88 15.12 -8.08
N THR A 154 14.13 15.55 -8.24
CA THR A 154 14.64 16.18 -9.46
C THR A 154 15.85 15.40 -9.97
N ASP A 155 16.22 15.63 -11.24
CA ASP A 155 17.54 15.30 -11.72
C ASP A 155 18.60 16.21 -11.07
N SER A 156 19.87 15.95 -11.37
CA SER A 156 21.02 16.71 -10.86
C SER A 156 21.32 17.99 -11.66
N THR A 157 20.39 18.44 -12.52
CA THR A 157 20.60 19.64 -13.32
C THR A 157 20.21 20.89 -12.52
N GLY A 158 21.17 21.78 -12.30
CA GLY A 158 20.96 23.02 -11.55
C GLY A 158 21.62 23.04 -10.17
N SER A 159 21.25 24.01 -9.32
CA SER A 159 21.74 24.06 -7.95
C SER A 159 20.90 23.19 -7.00
N GLU A 160 21.52 22.65 -5.96
CA GLU A 160 20.84 21.84 -4.95
C GLU A 160 19.65 22.59 -4.32
N SER A 161 19.81 23.89 -4.03
CA SER A 161 18.73 24.71 -3.44
C SER A 161 17.56 24.91 -4.41
N TYR A 162 17.84 25.07 -5.71
CA TYR A 162 16.82 25.13 -6.74
C TYR A 162 16.06 23.79 -6.85
N ASN A 163 16.81 22.69 -6.91
CA ASN A 163 16.23 21.34 -7.02
C ASN A 163 15.40 20.97 -5.79
N GLN A 164 15.85 21.35 -4.59
CA GLN A 164 15.06 21.19 -3.37
C GLN A 164 13.72 21.93 -3.47
N THR A 165 13.73 23.21 -3.82
CA THR A 165 12.50 24.01 -3.96
C THR A 165 11.59 23.47 -5.08
N LEU A 166 12.15 23.06 -6.21
CA LEU A 166 11.38 22.52 -7.33
C LEU A 166 10.67 21.22 -6.97
N SER A 167 11.37 20.31 -6.28
CA SER A 167 10.80 19.03 -5.84
C SER A 167 9.67 19.22 -4.83
N GLU A 168 9.83 20.14 -3.87
CA GLU A 168 8.79 20.50 -2.90
C GLU A 168 7.54 21.06 -3.59
N ARG A 169 7.72 21.98 -4.54
CA ARG A 169 6.61 22.58 -5.30
C ARG A 169 5.88 21.55 -6.17
N ARG A 170 6.61 20.62 -6.78
CA ARG A 170 6.02 19.52 -7.56
C ARG A 170 5.17 18.60 -6.68
N ALA A 171 5.70 18.16 -5.55
CA ALA A 171 4.97 17.33 -4.60
C ALA A 171 3.72 18.04 -4.07
N GLU A 172 3.83 19.34 -3.76
CA GLU A 172 2.71 20.16 -3.30
C GLU A 172 1.65 20.36 -4.38
N SER A 173 2.02 20.53 -5.64
CA SER A 173 1.07 20.62 -6.77
C SER A 173 0.23 19.35 -6.91
N VAL A 174 0.85 18.17 -6.77
CA VAL A 174 0.12 16.90 -6.76
C VAL A 174 -0.83 16.82 -5.56
N ARG A 175 -0.35 17.19 -4.36
CA ARG A 175 -1.18 17.20 -3.14
C ARG A 175 -2.40 18.11 -3.31
N GLN A 176 -2.21 19.32 -3.79
CA GLN A 176 -3.30 20.28 -4.01
C GLN A 176 -4.32 19.77 -5.03
N PHE A 177 -3.85 19.14 -6.11
CA PHE A 177 -4.73 18.51 -7.07
C PHE A 177 -5.58 17.41 -6.43
N LEU A 178 -4.98 16.49 -5.68
CA LEU A 178 -5.71 15.40 -5.01
C LEU A 178 -6.72 15.94 -3.98
N VAL A 179 -6.35 16.97 -3.22
CA VAL A 179 -7.26 17.64 -2.27
C VAL A 179 -8.43 18.29 -3.02
N SER A 180 -8.19 18.92 -4.17
CA SER A 180 -9.26 19.47 -5.02
C SER A 180 -10.22 18.40 -5.52
N GLN A 181 -9.77 17.15 -5.63
CA GLN A 181 -10.56 15.97 -5.98
C GLN A 181 -11.17 15.26 -4.76
N LYS A 182 -11.31 15.95 -3.62
CA LYS A 182 -11.97 15.48 -2.36
C LYS A 182 -11.14 14.52 -1.50
N VAL A 183 -9.87 14.32 -1.77
CA VAL A 183 -8.99 13.64 -0.81
C VAL A 183 -8.81 14.55 0.42
N ALA A 184 -9.03 14.01 1.62
CA ALA A 184 -8.92 14.81 2.84
C ALA A 184 -7.49 15.35 3.03
N PRO A 185 -7.30 16.66 3.31
CA PRO A 185 -5.96 17.29 3.36
C PRO A 185 -5.00 16.63 4.35
N GLY A 186 -5.49 16.15 5.48
CA GLY A 186 -4.69 15.47 6.51
C GLY A 186 -4.20 14.06 6.12
N ARG A 187 -4.70 13.52 5.01
CA ARG A 187 -4.29 12.20 4.49
C ARG A 187 -3.20 12.29 3.44
N ALA A 188 -2.87 13.47 2.93
CA ALA A 188 -1.86 13.68 1.90
C ALA A 188 -0.74 14.58 2.42
N ILE A 189 0.47 14.04 2.45
CA ILE A 189 1.68 14.74 2.91
C ILE A 189 2.61 14.88 1.72
N ALA A 190 3.06 16.10 1.41
CA ALA A 190 4.01 16.38 0.34
C ALA A 190 5.42 16.60 0.92
N ARG A 191 6.45 16.06 0.26
CA ARG A 191 7.85 16.21 0.61
C ARG A 191 8.67 16.39 -0.66
N GLY A 192 9.70 17.23 -0.60
CA GLY A 192 10.71 17.35 -1.66
C GLY A 192 12.05 16.85 -1.19
N TYR A 193 12.75 16.13 -2.04
CA TYR A 193 14.09 15.59 -1.77
C TYR A 193 15.15 16.17 -2.71
N GLY A 194 14.75 17.00 -3.68
CA GLY A 194 15.66 17.51 -4.70
C GLY A 194 16.33 16.39 -5.45
N GLU A 195 17.65 16.49 -5.62
CA GLU A 195 18.49 15.46 -6.25
C GLU A 195 19.03 14.41 -5.25
N ARG A 196 18.64 14.51 -3.96
CA ARG A 196 19.13 13.61 -2.91
C ARG A 196 18.37 12.29 -2.91
N ASN A 197 19.09 11.20 -2.65
CA ASN A 197 18.55 9.84 -2.54
C ASN A 197 17.67 9.44 -3.74
N PRO A 198 18.20 9.52 -4.96
CA PRO A 198 17.43 9.13 -6.14
C PRO A 198 17.01 7.66 -6.01
N ILE A 199 15.72 7.41 -6.23
CA ILE A 199 15.15 6.06 -6.22
C ILE A 199 15.63 5.27 -7.45
N CYS A 200 16.07 5.99 -8.50
CA CYS A 200 16.71 5.48 -9.70
C CYS A 200 17.88 6.37 -10.09
N SER A 201 18.58 6.04 -11.21
CA SER A 201 19.72 6.84 -11.72
C SER A 201 19.40 8.35 -11.72
N ASN A 202 20.34 9.19 -11.26
CA ASN A 202 20.20 10.66 -11.09
C ASN A 202 19.92 11.45 -12.40
N GLN A 203 19.51 10.79 -13.46
CA GLN A 203 19.29 11.42 -14.78
C GLN A 203 17.82 11.81 -15.00
N THR A 204 16.95 11.58 -14.02
CA THR A 204 15.51 11.70 -14.24
C THR A 204 14.77 12.27 -13.04
N SER A 205 13.88 13.24 -13.30
CA SER A 205 12.97 13.79 -12.28
C SER A 205 11.75 12.90 -12.09
N GLU A 206 11.44 12.53 -10.85
CA GLU A 206 10.31 11.67 -10.53
C GLU A 206 9.41 12.27 -9.44
N VAL A 207 8.14 11.90 -9.46
CA VAL A 207 7.24 12.04 -8.32
C VAL A 207 6.73 10.67 -7.93
N VAL A 208 6.94 10.33 -6.67
CA VAL A 208 6.54 9.04 -6.10
C VAL A 208 5.43 9.24 -5.10
N LEU A 209 4.39 8.44 -5.20
CA LEU A 209 3.28 8.42 -4.29
C LEU A 209 3.33 7.11 -3.48
N ALA A 210 3.52 7.21 -2.18
CA ALA A 210 3.46 6.06 -1.29
C ALA A 210 2.14 6.07 -0.50
N THR A 211 1.39 4.98 -0.57
CA THR A 211 0.17 4.81 0.23
C THR A 211 0.44 3.87 1.38
N ALA A 212 0.05 4.26 2.59
CA ALA A 212 0.15 3.44 3.78
C ALA A 212 -1.14 3.53 4.62
N VAL A 213 -1.50 2.46 5.31
CA VAL A 213 -2.59 2.53 6.30
C VAL A 213 -2.19 3.44 7.45
N LEU A 214 -3.07 4.37 7.79
CA LEU A 214 -3.01 5.05 9.07
C LEU A 214 -3.16 3.99 10.16
N LYS A 215 -2.06 3.69 10.84
CA LYS A 215 -2.11 2.94 12.09
C LYS A 215 -3.05 3.72 12.99
N SER A 216 -4.22 3.17 13.34
CA SER A 216 -5.13 3.81 14.28
C SER A 216 -4.31 4.12 15.53
N ARG A 217 -4.14 5.41 15.84
CA ARG A 217 -3.65 5.80 17.16
C ARG A 217 -4.77 5.43 18.12
N SER A 218 -4.61 4.31 18.78
CA SER A 218 -5.34 4.10 20.03
C SER A 218 -4.85 5.19 20.97
N CYS A 219 -5.70 6.17 21.21
CA CYS A 219 -5.52 7.10 22.30
C CYS A 219 -5.58 6.28 23.59
N HIS A 220 -4.49 6.24 24.33
CA HIS A 220 -4.49 6.04 25.77
C HIS A 220 -4.51 7.40 26.42
#